data_5eda32b91444fa9c27536ebd4d94b0cb
#
_entry.id   5eda32b91444fa9c27536ebd4d94b0cb
#
_cell.length_a   1.000
_cell.length_b   1.000
_cell.length_c   1.000
_cell.angle_alpha   90.00
_cell.angle_beta   90.00
_cell.angle_gamma   90.00
#
_symmetry.space_group_name_H-M   'P 1'
#
loop_
_entity.id
_entity.type
_entity.pdbx_description
1 polymer ?
#
loop_
_entity_poly.entity_id
_entity_poly.type
_entity_poly.pdbx_seq_one_letter_code
_entity_poly.pdbx_strand_id
1 'polypeptide(L)'
;MLNKFVREDSSIQYHCNELKVRLDLNKFAFTINGASTQKTDKKEKIKYIERRLIKEKISLSRKEKNSNNSKKNQAKIQKILNKIDNIYSDYINKCIWEIVKSCPRCVVVEELKISNNTTISRKNVEFKKKLKVKCRVYGIMLRLQ
;
A
#
# COMPACT_ATOMS: atom_id res chain seq x y z
N MET A 1 9.13 -4.75 -25.87
CA MET A 1 9.51 -3.33 -25.95
C MET A 1 10.17 -2.81 -24.68
N LEU A 2 9.57 -3.03 -23.55
CA LEU A 2 10.13 -2.65 -22.25
C LEU A 2 11.29 -3.52 -21.81
N ASN A 3 11.43 -4.68 -22.39
CA ASN A 3 12.53 -5.61 -22.15
C ASN A 3 13.91 -5.04 -22.49
N LYS A 4 13.94 -3.96 -23.24
CA LYS A 4 15.20 -3.26 -23.54
C LYS A 4 15.82 -2.57 -22.33
N PHE A 5 15.01 -2.33 -21.28
CA PHE A 5 15.47 -1.71 -20.05
C PHE A 5 15.74 -2.74 -18.94
N VAL A 6 15.12 -3.90 -19.04
CA VAL A 6 15.46 -5.06 -18.22
C VAL A 6 16.65 -5.71 -18.91
N ARG A 7 17.79 -5.15 -18.72
CA ARG A 7 18.98 -5.71 -19.35
C ARG A 7 19.44 -6.92 -18.58
N GLU A 8 19.80 -7.90 -19.33
CA GLU A 8 20.79 -8.87 -18.93
C GLU A 8 22.13 -8.14 -18.75
N ASP A 9 22.12 -7.15 -17.90
CA ASP A 9 23.34 -6.44 -17.60
C ASP A 9 24.11 -7.32 -16.62
N SER A 10 25.22 -7.83 -17.07
CA SER A 10 26.13 -8.63 -16.29
C SER A 10 26.67 -7.92 -15.05
N SER A 11 26.41 -6.62 -14.94
CA SER A 11 26.76 -5.81 -13.79
C SER A 11 25.76 -5.89 -12.64
N ILE A 12 24.54 -6.43 -12.85
CA ILE A 12 23.54 -6.56 -11.81
C ILE A 12 23.87 -7.75 -10.93
N GLN A 13 24.21 -7.45 -9.67
CA GLN A 13 24.42 -8.49 -8.67
C GLN A 13 23.15 -8.67 -7.84
N TYR A 14 22.60 -9.88 -7.87
CA TYR A 14 21.47 -10.24 -7.05
C TYR A 14 21.95 -10.86 -5.74
N HIS A 15 21.39 -10.41 -4.63
CA HIS A 15 21.74 -10.94 -3.30
C HIS A 15 20.96 -12.21 -2.95
N CYS A 16 19.84 -12.45 -3.61
CA CYS A 16 19.08 -13.69 -3.43
C CYS A 16 18.35 -14.06 -4.72
N ASN A 17 18.03 -15.36 -4.88
CA ASN A 17 17.36 -15.83 -6.08
C ASN A 17 15.87 -15.52 -6.10
N GLU A 18 15.19 -15.77 -5.00
CA GLU A 18 13.75 -15.62 -4.89
C GLU A 18 13.36 -15.03 -3.55
N LEU A 19 12.42 -14.10 -3.61
CA LEU A 19 11.88 -13.46 -2.44
C LEU A 19 10.36 -13.64 -2.42
N LYS A 20 9.85 -14.35 -1.44
CA LYS A 20 8.40 -14.51 -1.26
C LYS A 20 7.89 -13.40 -0.37
N VAL A 21 6.92 -12.65 -0.87
CA VAL A 21 6.39 -11.46 -0.22
C VAL A 21 4.91 -11.66 0.05
N ARG A 22 4.49 -11.31 1.25
CA ARG A 22 3.09 -11.31 1.64
C ARG A 22 2.74 -10.00 2.30
N LEU A 23 1.70 -9.36 1.80
CA LEU A 23 1.18 -8.10 2.34
C LEU A 23 -0.26 -8.29 2.80
N ASP A 24 -0.54 -7.92 4.04
CA ASP A 24 -1.89 -7.86 4.59
C ASP A 24 -2.16 -6.44 5.11
N LEU A 25 -2.81 -5.62 4.30
CA LEU A 25 -3.10 -4.23 4.65
C LEU A 25 -4.14 -4.10 5.78
N ASN A 26 -4.99 -5.11 5.97
CA ASN A 26 -5.93 -5.09 7.09
C ASN A 26 -5.22 -5.07 8.44
N LYS A 27 -4.08 -5.74 8.51
CA LYS A 27 -3.28 -5.88 9.74
C LYS A 27 -2.00 -5.05 9.72
N PHE A 28 -1.72 -4.32 8.64
CA PHE A 28 -0.42 -3.69 8.41
C PHE A 28 0.73 -4.67 8.65
N ALA A 29 0.55 -5.88 8.13
CA ALA A 29 1.54 -6.95 8.22
C ALA A 29 2.21 -7.16 6.87
N PHE A 30 3.53 -7.13 6.88
CA PHE A 30 4.34 -7.37 5.70
C PHE A 30 5.42 -8.40 6.04
N THR A 31 5.47 -9.48 5.27
CA THR A 31 6.46 -10.54 5.48
C THR A 31 7.28 -10.77 4.24
N ILE A 32 8.55 -11.05 4.46
CA ILE A 32 9.49 -11.50 3.45
C ILE A 32 9.99 -12.88 3.88
N ASN A 33 9.75 -13.89 3.04
CA ASN A 33 10.12 -15.28 3.33
C ASN A 33 9.59 -15.78 4.69
N GLY A 34 8.40 -15.34 5.06
CA GLY A 34 7.76 -15.71 6.31
C GLY A 34 8.20 -14.90 7.54
N ALA A 35 9.21 -14.04 7.41
CA ALA A 35 9.67 -13.19 8.51
C ALA A 35 9.01 -11.82 8.44
N SER A 36 8.44 -11.37 9.55
CA SER A 36 7.88 -10.01 9.64
C SER A 36 8.99 -8.97 9.57
N THR A 37 8.87 -8.03 8.65
CA THR A 37 9.91 -7.03 8.38
C THR A 37 9.64 -5.69 9.04
N GLN A 38 8.40 -5.41 9.40
CA GLN A 38 8.04 -4.13 9.99
C GLN A 38 7.10 -4.31 11.17
N LYS A 39 7.47 -3.69 12.27
CA LYS A 39 6.57 -3.43 13.38
C LYS A 39 6.02 -2.01 13.22
N THR A 40 4.72 -1.86 13.33
CA THR A 40 4.09 -0.56 13.14
C THR A 40 2.86 -0.42 14.02
N ASP A 41 2.65 0.79 14.53
CA ASP A 41 1.46 1.21 15.25
C ASP A 41 0.39 1.81 14.32
N LYS A 42 0.61 1.73 13.01
CA LYS A 42 -0.28 2.32 12.00
C LYS A 42 -1.71 1.80 12.08
N LYS A 43 -1.89 0.55 12.48
CA LYS A 43 -3.22 -0.03 12.67
C LYS A 43 -4.04 0.75 13.70
N GLU A 44 -3.45 1.07 14.84
CA GLU A 44 -4.11 1.86 15.88
C GLU A 44 -4.37 3.29 15.44
N LYS A 45 -3.41 3.86 14.73
CA LYS A 45 -3.54 5.20 14.14
C LYS A 45 -4.70 5.27 13.15
N ILE A 46 -4.82 4.28 12.27
CA ILE A 46 -5.93 4.18 11.32
C ILE A 46 -7.26 4.03 12.04
N LYS A 47 -7.35 3.19 13.04
CA LYS A 47 -8.58 3.03 13.84
C LYS A 47 -9.03 4.34 14.47
N TYR A 48 -8.10 5.08 15.03
CA TYR A 48 -8.38 6.40 15.60
C TYR A 48 -8.94 7.37 14.55
N ILE A 49 -8.31 7.42 13.39
CA ILE A 49 -8.72 8.31 12.30
C ILE A 49 -10.08 7.88 11.75
N GLU A 50 -10.33 6.58 11.60
CA GLU A 50 -11.61 6.05 11.15
C GLU A 50 -12.75 6.40 12.12
N ARG A 51 -12.51 6.37 13.42
CA ARG A 51 -13.50 6.82 14.42
C ARG A 51 -13.83 8.30 14.25
N ARG A 52 -12.83 9.13 13.98
CA ARG A 52 -13.06 10.55 13.67
C ARG A 52 -13.88 10.69 12.39
N LEU A 53 -13.59 9.92 11.37
CA LEU A 53 -14.33 9.92 10.11
C LEU A 53 -15.81 9.60 10.34
N ILE A 54 -16.10 8.58 11.14
CA ILE A 54 -17.48 8.21 11.46
C ILE A 54 -18.20 9.35 12.18
N LYS A 55 -17.56 9.98 13.15
CA LYS A 55 -18.12 11.14 13.87
C LYS A 55 -18.45 12.29 12.92
N GLU A 56 -17.54 12.61 12.00
CA GLU A 56 -17.74 13.68 11.03
C GLU A 56 -18.87 13.34 10.03
N LYS A 57 -18.97 12.09 9.60
CA LYS A 57 -20.07 11.64 8.73
C LYS A 57 -21.42 11.72 9.43
N ILE A 58 -21.50 11.34 10.69
CA ILE A 58 -22.72 11.47 11.51
C ILE A 58 -23.10 12.96 11.65
N SER A 59 -22.12 13.80 11.94
CA SER A 59 -22.33 15.25 12.03
C SER A 59 -22.87 15.81 10.72
N LEU A 60 -22.30 15.39 9.59
CA LEU A 60 -22.76 15.83 8.27
C LEU A 60 -24.22 15.41 8.00
N SER A 61 -24.60 14.19 8.38
CA SER A 61 -25.96 13.69 8.16
C SER A 61 -27.04 14.50 8.87
N ARG A 62 -26.67 15.21 9.92
CA ARG A 62 -27.58 16.07 10.69
C ARG A 62 -27.67 17.49 10.18
N LYS A 63 -26.85 17.85 9.19
CA LYS A 63 -26.79 19.21 8.66
C LYS A 63 -27.66 19.35 7.42
N GLU A 64 -28.14 20.55 7.21
CA GLU A 64 -28.88 20.91 6.02
C GLU A 64 -28.00 20.83 4.77
N LYS A 65 -28.52 20.22 3.71
CA LYS A 65 -27.78 20.11 2.44
C LYS A 65 -27.41 21.48 1.91
N ASN A 66 -26.19 21.60 1.38
CA ASN A 66 -25.65 22.82 0.77
C ASN A 66 -25.51 24.01 1.72
N SER A 67 -25.67 23.82 3.03
CA SER A 67 -25.35 24.85 4.01
C SER A 67 -23.83 25.06 4.10
N ASN A 68 -23.39 26.22 4.57
CA ASN A 68 -21.97 26.51 4.79
C ASN A 68 -21.34 25.55 5.78
N ASN A 69 -22.10 25.17 6.82
CA ASN A 69 -21.65 24.18 7.81
C ASN A 69 -21.49 22.80 7.19
N SER A 70 -22.39 22.40 6.30
CA SER A 70 -22.28 21.14 5.55
C SER A 70 -21.01 21.13 4.68
N LYS A 71 -20.73 22.22 3.97
CA LYS A 71 -19.52 22.35 3.14
C LYS A 71 -18.24 22.26 3.95
N LYS A 72 -18.19 22.91 5.11
CA LYS A 72 -17.06 22.82 6.04
C LYS A 72 -16.84 21.39 6.52
N ASN A 73 -17.93 20.69 6.84
CA ASN A 73 -17.89 19.30 7.27
C ASN A 73 -17.36 18.38 6.17
N GLN A 74 -17.83 18.57 4.93
CA GLN A 74 -17.36 17.81 3.78
C GLN A 74 -15.87 18.03 3.55
N ALA A 75 -15.37 19.25 3.72
CA ALA A 75 -13.93 19.55 3.63
C ALA A 75 -13.12 18.82 4.70
N LYS A 76 -13.62 18.74 5.93
CA LYS A 76 -12.98 17.97 7.02
C LYS A 76 -12.95 16.49 6.69
N ILE A 77 -14.03 15.93 6.20
CA ILE A 77 -14.13 14.54 5.80
C ILE A 77 -13.10 14.23 4.72
N GLN A 78 -12.99 15.10 3.71
CA GLN A 78 -12.02 14.90 2.63
C GLN A 78 -10.57 14.92 3.15
N LYS A 79 -10.24 15.80 4.07
CA LYS A 79 -8.92 15.83 4.70
C LYS A 79 -8.62 14.54 5.47
N ILE A 80 -9.60 14.01 6.18
CA ILE A 80 -9.46 12.74 6.92
C ILE A 80 -9.24 11.58 5.95
N LEU A 81 -10.01 11.51 4.87
CA LEU A 81 -9.86 10.49 3.83
C LEU A 81 -8.47 10.55 3.18
N ASN A 82 -7.99 11.75 2.87
CA ASN A 82 -6.65 11.94 2.31
C ASN A 82 -5.56 11.48 3.28
N LYS A 83 -5.74 11.73 4.56
CA LYS A 83 -4.81 11.29 5.60
C LYS A 83 -4.72 9.77 5.68
N ILE A 84 -5.86 9.09 5.65
CA ILE A 84 -5.92 7.62 5.62
C ILE A 84 -5.21 7.10 4.37
N ASP A 85 -5.53 7.66 3.22
CA ASP A 85 -4.92 7.29 1.95
C ASP A 85 -3.39 7.43 1.98
N ASN A 86 -2.90 8.53 2.50
CA ASN A 86 -1.46 8.80 2.61
C ASN A 86 -0.76 7.80 3.55
N ILE A 87 -1.41 7.40 4.65
CA ILE A 87 -0.84 6.41 5.57
C ILE A 87 -0.66 5.07 4.87
N TYR A 88 -1.65 4.61 4.11
CA TYR A 88 -1.54 3.37 3.34
C TYR A 88 -0.48 3.48 2.24
N SER A 89 -0.46 4.59 1.50
CA SER A 89 0.52 4.79 0.44
C SER A 89 1.95 4.84 0.97
N ASP A 90 2.18 5.49 2.09
CA ASP A 90 3.48 5.53 2.75
C ASP A 90 3.93 4.13 3.19
N TYR A 91 3.04 3.36 3.77
CA TYR A 91 3.32 1.98 4.17
C TYR A 91 3.67 1.10 2.96
N ILE A 92 2.89 1.21 1.89
CA ILE A 92 3.14 0.48 0.64
C ILE A 92 4.52 0.84 0.07
N ASN A 93 4.87 2.11 0.05
CA ASN A 93 6.17 2.56 -0.46
C ASN A 93 7.32 1.99 0.35
N LYS A 94 7.17 1.94 1.67
CA LYS A 94 8.17 1.33 2.56
C LYS A 94 8.32 -0.18 2.31
N CYS A 95 7.21 -0.89 2.13
CA CYS A 95 7.24 -2.30 1.79
C CYS A 95 7.96 -2.57 0.47
N ILE A 96 7.67 -1.77 -0.55
CA ILE A 96 8.31 -1.88 -1.86
C ILE A 96 9.82 -1.60 -1.73
N TRP A 97 10.19 -0.59 -0.96
CA TRP A 97 11.60 -0.27 -0.71
C TRP A 97 12.34 -1.44 -0.05
N GLU A 98 11.74 -2.09 0.94
CA GLU A 98 12.33 -3.26 1.57
C GLU A 98 12.56 -4.41 0.58
N ILE A 99 11.63 -4.61 -0.35
CA ILE A 99 11.76 -5.61 -1.41
C ILE A 99 12.94 -5.27 -2.32
N VAL A 100 12.99 -4.05 -2.83
CA VAL A 100 14.00 -3.60 -3.79
C VAL A 100 15.39 -3.57 -3.15
N LYS A 101 15.48 -3.13 -1.91
CA LYS A 101 16.70 -3.08 -1.13
C LYS A 101 17.36 -4.45 -0.97
N SER A 102 16.55 -5.51 -0.92
CA SER A 102 17.04 -6.88 -0.81
C SER A 102 17.68 -7.40 -2.09
N CYS A 103 17.60 -6.68 -3.19
CA CYS A 103 18.15 -7.03 -4.50
C CYS A 103 17.84 -8.47 -4.92
N PRO A 104 16.57 -8.91 -4.93
CA PRO A 104 16.23 -10.26 -5.34
C PRO A 104 16.27 -10.38 -6.86
N ARG A 105 16.56 -11.59 -7.35
CA ARG A 105 16.44 -11.88 -8.76
C ARG A 105 14.99 -11.98 -9.20
N CYS A 106 14.15 -12.56 -8.33
CA CYS A 106 12.73 -12.77 -8.56
C CYS A 106 11.96 -12.45 -7.27
N VAL A 107 10.83 -11.78 -7.43
CA VAL A 107 9.88 -11.55 -6.35
C VAL A 107 8.61 -12.31 -6.65
N VAL A 108 8.17 -13.13 -5.70
CA VAL A 108 6.88 -13.83 -5.77
C VAL A 108 5.96 -13.17 -4.76
N VAL A 109 4.89 -12.55 -5.24
CA VAL A 109 3.87 -11.96 -4.39
C VAL A 109 2.78 -13.00 -4.16
N GLU A 110 2.60 -13.39 -2.90
CA GLU A 110 1.49 -14.26 -2.52
C GLU A 110 0.16 -13.54 -2.73
N GLU A 111 -0.88 -14.29 -2.98
CA GLU A 111 -2.22 -13.74 -3.20
C GLU A 111 -2.64 -12.84 -2.04
N LEU A 112 -3.05 -11.63 -2.38
CA LEU A 112 -3.53 -10.67 -1.40
C LEU A 112 -4.94 -11.03 -0.98
N LYS A 113 -5.20 -10.94 0.32
CA LYS A 113 -6.53 -11.23 0.85
C LYS A 113 -7.57 -10.29 0.26
N ILE A 114 -8.68 -10.87 -0.17
CA ILE A 114 -9.84 -10.11 -0.60
C ILE A 114 -10.40 -9.38 0.62
N SER A 115 -10.65 -8.10 0.47
CA SER A 115 -11.22 -7.28 1.52
C SER A 115 -12.53 -6.65 1.06
N ASN A 116 -13.51 -6.60 1.94
CA ASN A 116 -14.74 -5.83 1.72
C ASN A 116 -14.50 -4.32 1.85
N ASN A 117 -13.37 -3.93 2.39
CA ASN A 117 -12.98 -2.51 2.48
C ASN A 117 -12.46 -2.04 1.11
N THR A 118 -13.19 -1.12 0.48
CA THR A 118 -12.86 -0.59 -0.84
C THR A 118 -11.51 0.14 -0.86
N THR A 119 -11.14 0.81 0.21
CA THR A 119 -9.84 1.48 0.34
C THR A 119 -8.71 0.47 0.30
N ILE A 120 -8.81 -0.62 1.05
CA ILE A 120 -7.80 -1.68 1.08
C ILE A 120 -7.69 -2.37 -0.28
N SER A 121 -8.81 -2.68 -0.93
CA SER A 121 -8.80 -3.29 -2.25
C SER A 121 -8.10 -2.41 -3.28
N ARG A 122 -8.39 -1.11 -3.26
CA ARG A 122 -7.73 -0.14 -4.13
C ARG A 122 -6.23 -0.04 -3.83
N LYS A 123 -5.85 -0.05 -2.56
CA LYS A 123 -4.44 0.00 -2.15
C LYS A 123 -3.68 -1.27 -2.50
N ASN A 124 -4.32 -2.43 -2.48
CA ASN A 124 -3.72 -3.67 -2.98
C ASN A 124 -3.39 -3.58 -4.47
N VAL A 125 -4.28 -3.00 -5.26
CA VAL A 125 -4.02 -2.75 -6.69
C VAL A 125 -2.86 -1.76 -6.87
N GLU A 126 -2.84 -0.70 -6.08
CA GLU A 126 -1.76 0.29 -6.08
C GLU A 126 -0.40 -0.36 -5.75
N PHE A 127 -0.37 -1.22 -4.74
CA PHE A 127 0.84 -1.96 -4.38
C PHE A 127 1.38 -2.78 -5.54
N LYS A 128 0.52 -3.58 -6.18
CA LYS A 128 0.90 -4.39 -7.34
C LYS A 128 1.45 -3.54 -8.48
N LYS A 129 0.80 -2.44 -8.81
CA LYS A 129 1.23 -1.53 -9.88
C LYS A 129 2.58 -0.89 -9.59
N LYS A 130 2.76 -0.36 -8.40
CA LYS A 130 4.01 0.28 -7.97
C LYS A 130 5.15 -0.71 -7.91
N LEU A 131 4.89 -1.90 -7.38
CA LEU A 131 5.89 -2.97 -7.31
C LEU A 131 6.33 -3.39 -8.72
N LYS A 132 5.38 -3.55 -9.63
CA LYS A 132 5.68 -3.90 -11.03
C LYS A 132 6.60 -2.86 -11.68
N VAL A 133 6.32 -1.58 -11.49
CA VAL A 133 7.16 -0.51 -12.03
C VAL A 133 8.57 -0.55 -11.43
N LYS A 134 8.67 -0.68 -10.13
CA LYS A 134 9.97 -0.74 -9.44
C LYS A 134 10.79 -1.96 -9.83
N CYS A 135 10.17 -3.13 -9.90
CA CYS A 135 10.84 -4.34 -10.33
C CYS A 135 11.38 -4.19 -11.76
N ARG A 136 10.62 -3.57 -12.63
CA ARG A 136 11.05 -3.29 -14.00
C ARG A 136 12.28 -2.38 -14.06
N VAL A 137 12.28 -1.33 -13.24
CA VAL A 137 13.40 -0.37 -13.18
C VAL A 137 14.68 -1.04 -12.68
N TYR A 138 14.57 -1.94 -11.70
CA TYR A 138 15.72 -2.60 -11.07
C TYR A 138 16.07 -3.96 -11.68
N GLY A 139 15.42 -4.36 -12.77
CA GLY A 139 15.69 -5.64 -13.42
C GLY A 139 15.28 -6.87 -12.61
N ILE A 140 14.26 -6.74 -11.79
CA ILE A 140 13.74 -7.82 -10.93
C ILE A 140 12.56 -8.49 -11.62
N MET A 141 12.54 -9.81 -11.67
CA MET A 141 11.40 -10.57 -12.16
C MET A 141 10.29 -10.57 -11.12
N LEU A 142 9.06 -10.37 -11.56
CA LEU A 142 7.90 -10.35 -10.68
C LEU A 142 6.93 -11.46 -11.07
N ARG A 143 6.54 -12.27 -10.10
CA ARG A 143 5.47 -13.26 -10.22
C ARG A 143 4.35 -12.91 -9.27
N LEU A 144 3.14 -12.83 -9.80
CA LEU A 144 1.92 -12.67 -9.01
C LEU A 144 1.21 -14.03 -8.94
N GLN A 145 0.96 -14.48 -7.74
CA GLN A 145 0.17 -15.68 -7.52
C GLN A 145 -1.32 -15.34 -7.43
#